data_c3183edd5953085b52fbb60a5442fdba
#
_entry.id   c3183edd5953085b52fbb60a5442fdba
#
_cell.length_a   1.000
_cell.length_b   1.000
_cell.length_c   1.000
_cell.angle_alpha   90.00
_cell.angle_beta   90.00
_cell.angle_gamma   90.00
#
_symmetry.space_group_name_H-M   'P 1'
#
loop_
_entity.id
_entity.type
_entity.pdbx_description
1 polymer ?
#
loop_
_entity_poly.entity_id
_entity_poly.type
_entity_poly.pdbx_seq_one_letter_code
_entity_poly.pdbx_strand_id
1 'polypeptide(L)'
;GGLVYVIEHAESGSVIEFNFDGEVLDYGEGTGIAIKGKKLTFNGINKKNGKRVTIKGLESLFTVGEASEISLNDLIIDGFKNIAIRLSGNSTLNAINCQFSNNYEPLSSKVNNGGVIRVSGSNAFLKNSLFLKNRCGASYGGGAVCAYGDSELRVENCSFVENEGAAGGAIGVNATAKNPSPRVYIANSTFANNIADDRGGAIYMQTATAVDVFSPVIVNCTFVGNLGSNGGALCVWSKATTTMEPTFVNNL
;
A
#
# COMPACT_ATOMS: atom_id res chain seq x y z
N GLY A 1 -1.53 9.98 -27.40
CA GLY A 1 -1.27 10.40 -26.06
C GLY A 1 -1.28 9.22 -25.08
N GLY A 2 -0.16 8.96 -24.45
CA GLY A 2 -0.08 7.93 -23.44
C GLY A 2 -0.58 8.43 -22.07
N LEU A 3 -0.64 7.54 -21.08
CA LEU A 3 -1.10 7.83 -19.72
C LEU A 3 -0.34 9.03 -19.09
N VAL A 4 0.95 9.14 -19.32
CA VAL A 4 1.80 10.27 -18.89
C VAL A 4 1.24 11.59 -19.39
N TYR A 5 1.04 11.70 -20.70
CA TYR A 5 0.53 12.93 -21.32
C TYR A 5 -0.83 13.35 -20.73
N VAL A 6 -1.73 12.38 -20.58
CA VAL A 6 -3.07 12.64 -20.01
C VAL A 6 -2.97 13.18 -18.59
N ILE A 7 -2.15 12.58 -17.75
CA ILE A 7 -1.99 13.00 -16.33
C ILE A 7 -1.33 14.38 -16.24
N GLU A 8 -0.32 14.66 -17.06
CA GLU A 8 0.37 15.95 -17.07
C GLU A 8 -0.57 17.10 -17.44
N HIS A 9 -1.46 16.88 -18.41
CA HIS A 9 -2.38 17.91 -18.93
C HIS A 9 -3.75 17.91 -18.23
N ALA A 10 -4.05 16.91 -17.39
CA ALA A 10 -5.29 16.89 -16.63
C ALA A 10 -5.33 18.03 -15.59
N GLU A 11 -6.43 18.74 -15.53
CA GLU A 11 -6.69 19.71 -14.47
C GLU A 11 -7.02 19.01 -13.14
N SER A 12 -6.87 19.71 -12.04
CA SER A 12 -7.29 19.19 -10.74
C SER A 12 -8.80 18.99 -10.71
N GLY A 13 -9.25 17.82 -10.25
CA GLY A 13 -10.66 17.39 -10.29
C GLY A 13 -11.01 16.51 -11.50
N SER A 14 -10.07 16.31 -12.43
CA SER A 14 -10.33 15.48 -13.62
C SER A 14 -10.57 14.02 -13.28
N VAL A 15 -11.44 13.39 -14.10
CA VAL A 15 -11.67 11.95 -14.12
C VAL A 15 -11.00 11.35 -15.36
N ILE A 16 -10.08 10.41 -15.14
CA ILE A 16 -9.37 9.68 -16.19
C ILE A 16 -10.16 8.40 -16.48
N GLU A 17 -10.64 8.28 -17.72
CA GLU A 17 -11.34 7.10 -18.20
C GLU A 17 -10.55 6.41 -19.31
N PHE A 18 -10.61 5.10 -19.34
CA PHE A 18 -9.91 4.27 -20.31
C PHE A 18 -10.85 3.89 -21.47
N ASN A 19 -10.41 4.12 -22.70
CA ASN A 19 -11.15 3.78 -23.91
C ASN A 19 -10.16 3.35 -25.01
N PHE A 20 -9.79 2.08 -25.01
CA PHE A 20 -8.81 1.52 -25.94
C PHE A 20 -9.10 0.05 -26.26
N ASP A 21 -8.48 -0.45 -27.34
CA ASP A 21 -8.57 -1.87 -27.69
C ASP A 21 -7.68 -2.72 -26.76
N GLY A 22 -8.32 -3.68 -26.06
CA GLY A 22 -7.65 -4.55 -25.11
C GLY A 22 -7.98 -4.26 -23.66
N GLU A 23 -7.22 -4.89 -22.76
CA GLU A 23 -7.42 -4.83 -21.30
C GLU A 23 -6.14 -4.41 -20.57
N VAL A 24 -5.01 -4.42 -21.25
CA VAL A 24 -3.69 -4.15 -20.67
C VAL A 24 -3.12 -2.85 -21.23
N LEU A 25 -2.80 -1.93 -20.34
CA LEU A 25 -2.02 -0.74 -20.60
C LEU A 25 -0.60 -0.99 -20.13
N ASP A 26 0.32 -1.26 -21.04
CA ASP A 26 1.73 -1.39 -20.71
C ASP A 26 2.37 -0.01 -20.60
N TYR A 27 2.80 0.34 -19.39
CA TYR A 27 3.48 1.60 -19.12
C TYR A 27 4.98 1.54 -19.48
N GLY A 28 5.55 0.34 -19.66
CA GLY A 28 6.96 0.15 -20.01
C GLY A 28 7.93 0.50 -18.88
N GLU A 29 9.06 1.10 -19.24
CA GLU A 29 10.17 1.40 -18.32
C GLU A 29 10.06 2.78 -17.64
N GLY A 30 8.89 3.35 -17.56
CA GLY A 30 8.66 4.66 -16.96
C GLY A 30 9.02 4.72 -15.46
N THR A 31 9.67 5.79 -15.04
CA THR A 31 10.18 5.98 -13.66
C THR A 31 9.14 6.47 -12.65
N GLY A 32 7.87 6.39 -12.98
CA GLY A 32 6.77 6.87 -12.16
C GLY A 32 6.25 8.25 -12.59
N ILE A 33 4.95 8.33 -12.76
CA ILE A 33 4.26 9.56 -13.14
C ILE A 33 4.11 10.43 -11.91
N ALA A 34 4.68 11.65 -11.94
CA ALA A 34 4.55 12.59 -10.84
C ALA A 34 3.16 13.25 -10.84
N ILE A 35 2.47 13.18 -9.70
CA ILE A 35 1.20 13.87 -9.48
C ILE A 35 1.40 14.84 -8.32
N LYS A 36 1.32 16.14 -8.61
CA LYS A 36 1.66 17.21 -7.69
C LYS A 36 0.57 18.29 -7.70
N GLY A 37 0.03 18.62 -6.50
CA GLY A 37 -0.98 19.64 -6.32
C GLY A 37 -2.30 19.37 -7.05
N LYS A 38 -2.58 18.11 -7.41
CA LYS A 38 -3.77 17.71 -8.19
C LYS A 38 -4.64 16.71 -7.45
N LYS A 39 -5.94 16.78 -7.74
CA LYS A 39 -6.91 15.73 -7.42
C LYS A 39 -7.30 15.02 -8.71
N LEU A 40 -7.04 13.72 -8.80
CA LEU A 40 -7.36 12.92 -9.98
C LEU A 40 -8.11 11.65 -9.60
N THR A 41 -9.11 11.30 -10.39
CA THR A 41 -9.84 10.03 -10.26
C THR A 41 -9.58 9.17 -11.49
N PHE A 42 -9.24 7.91 -11.29
CA PHE A 42 -9.04 6.92 -12.35
C PHE A 42 -10.15 5.86 -12.27
N ASN A 43 -10.97 5.76 -13.29
CA ASN A 43 -12.01 4.74 -13.41
C ASN A 43 -11.52 3.59 -14.29
N GLY A 44 -11.20 2.47 -13.66
CA GLY A 44 -10.52 1.34 -14.29
C GLY A 44 -11.41 0.46 -15.19
N ILE A 45 -12.68 0.77 -15.38
CA ILE A 45 -13.51 0.05 -16.36
C ILE A 45 -13.31 0.65 -17.74
N ASN A 46 -12.77 -0.14 -18.66
CA ASN A 46 -12.56 0.25 -20.04
C ASN A 46 -13.90 0.47 -20.74
N LYS A 47 -14.16 1.68 -21.19
CA LYS A 47 -15.41 2.09 -21.84
C LYS A 47 -15.69 1.33 -23.14
N LYS A 48 -14.67 0.82 -23.80
CA LYS A 48 -14.81 0.09 -25.06
C LYS A 48 -15.33 -1.33 -24.91
N ASN A 49 -14.95 -2.02 -23.83
CA ASN A 49 -15.27 -3.43 -23.66
C ASN A 49 -15.89 -3.80 -22.29
N GLY A 50 -16.04 -2.83 -21.38
CA GLY A 50 -16.62 -3.04 -20.05
C GLY A 50 -15.75 -3.83 -19.07
N LYS A 51 -14.49 -4.14 -19.42
CA LYS A 51 -13.58 -4.91 -18.57
C LYS A 51 -12.67 -4.01 -17.73
N ARG A 52 -12.13 -4.59 -16.67
CA ARG A 52 -11.15 -3.89 -15.83
C ARG A 52 -9.83 -3.74 -16.59
N VAL A 53 -9.27 -2.54 -16.50
CA VAL A 53 -7.96 -2.22 -17.07
C VAL A 53 -6.86 -2.73 -16.13
N THR A 54 -5.90 -3.43 -16.70
CA THR A 54 -4.64 -3.77 -16.05
C THR A 54 -3.56 -2.81 -16.49
N ILE A 55 -2.96 -2.09 -15.54
CA ILE A 55 -1.77 -1.26 -15.80
C ILE A 55 -0.56 -2.08 -15.39
N LYS A 56 0.37 -2.28 -16.34
CA LYS A 56 1.66 -2.96 -16.12
C LYS A 56 2.83 -2.02 -16.36
N GLY A 57 3.96 -2.29 -15.71
CA GLY A 57 5.18 -1.54 -15.93
C GLY A 57 6.38 -2.16 -15.22
N LEU A 58 7.58 -1.68 -15.57
CA LEU A 58 8.83 -2.24 -15.03
C LEU A 58 9.34 -1.51 -13.79
N GLU A 59 9.01 -0.23 -13.61
CA GLU A 59 9.52 0.55 -12.48
C GLU A 59 8.37 0.95 -11.51
N SER A 60 8.10 2.22 -11.36
CA SER A 60 7.02 2.76 -10.51
C SER A 60 5.88 3.30 -11.37
N LEU A 61 4.66 3.29 -10.87
CA LEU A 61 3.51 3.87 -11.57
C LEU A 61 3.31 5.33 -11.16
N PHE A 62 3.09 5.60 -9.87
CA PHE A 62 2.80 6.95 -9.39
C PHE A 62 3.73 7.41 -8.27
N THR A 63 4.16 8.66 -8.38
CA THR A 63 4.76 9.42 -7.28
C THR A 63 3.84 10.60 -6.95
N VAL A 64 3.14 10.51 -5.83
CA VAL A 64 2.09 11.44 -5.41
C VAL A 64 2.60 12.31 -4.28
N GLY A 65 2.59 13.62 -4.48
CA GLY A 65 3.15 14.59 -3.55
C GLY A 65 2.40 15.92 -3.55
N GLU A 66 2.87 16.87 -2.73
CA GLU A 66 2.34 18.23 -2.68
C GLU A 66 0.84 18.29 -2.41
N ALA A 67 0.38 17.58 -1.37
CA ALA A 67 -1.04 17.51 -0.95
C ALA A 67 -2.00 17.05 -2.06
N SER A 68 -1.52 16.19 -2.96
CA SER A 68 -2.35 15.61 -4.03
C SER A 68 -3.31 14.55 -3.49
N GLU A 69 -4.39 14.34 -4.21
CA GLU A 69 -5.34 13.25 -3.95
C GLU A 69 -5.53 12.43 -5.21
N ILE A 70 -5.35 11.11 -5.11
CA ILE A 70 -5.68 10.19 -6.20
C ILE A 70 -6.73 9.18 -5.73
N SER A 71 -7.72 8.95 -6.57
CA SER A 71 -8.71 7.90 -6.40
C SER A 71 -8.58 6.89 -7.52
N LEU A 72 -8.35 5.63 -7.17
CA LEU A 72 -8.24 4.51 -8.08
C LEU A 72 -9.46 3.62 -7.88
N ASN A 73 -10.27 3.44 -8.90
CA ASN A 73 -11.46 2.60 -8.86
C ASN A 73 -11.33 1.48 -9.91
N ASP A 74 -11.60 0.25 -9.51
CA ASP A 74 -11.70 -0.91 -10.41
C ASP A 74 -10.45 -1.18 -11.27
N LEU A 75 -9.26 -0.79 -10.84
CA LEU A 75 -8.00 -0.99 -11.54
C LEU A 75 -7.26 -2.24 -11.09
N ILE A 76 -6.51 -2.85 -12.00
CA ILE A 76 -5.50 -3.86 -11.70
C ILE A 76 -4.11 -3.24 -11.94
N ILE A 77 -3.26 -3.26 -10.92
CA ILE A 77 -1.87 -2.78 -10.94
C ILE A 77 -0.97 -3.99 -10.76
N ASP A 78 -0.30 -4.40 -11.83
CA ASP A 78 0.35 -5.70 -11.91
C ASP A 78 1.80 -5.61 -12.42
N GLY A 79 2.71 -6.32 -11.77
CA GLY A 79 4.05 -6.62 -12.28
C GLY A 79 5.08 -5.50 -12.18
N PHE A 80 4.84 -4.45 -11.40
CA PHE A 80 5.83 -3.39 -11.18
C PHE A 80 7.02 -3.91 -10.36
N LYS A 81 8.24 -3.54 -10.74
CA LYS A 81 9.50 -4.00 -10.14
C LYS A 81 10.13 -2.99 -9.16
N ASN A 82 9.32 -2.08 -8.68
CA ASN A 82 9.69 -1.10 -7.65
C ASN A 82 8.42 -0.75 -6.86
N ILE A 83 8.46 0.26 -6.00
CA ILE A 83 7.28 0.77 -5.33
C ILE A 83 6.30 1.29 -6.38
N ALA A 84 5.17 0.59 -6.57
CA ALA A 84 4.21 0.99 -7.60
C ALA A 84 3.59 2.36 -7.32
N ILE A 85 3.24 2.66 -6.05
CA ILE A 85 2.68 3.95 -5.65
C ILE A 85 3.43 4.49 -4.44
N ARG A 86 4.01 5.68 -4.60
CA ARG A 86 4.66 6.44 -3.51
C ARG A 86 3.80 7.63 -3.13
N LEU A 87 3.45 7.73 -1.85
CA LEU A 87 2.73 8.86 -1.28
C LEU A 87 3.66 9.64 -0.34
N SER A 88 3.70 10.95 -0.50
CA SER A 88 4.46 11.87 0.33
C SER A 88 3.79 13.24 0.38
N GLY A 89 4.25 14.12 1.28
CA GLY A 89 3.83 15.51 1.30
C GLY A 89 2.34 15.70 1.57
N ASN A 90 1.79 14.99 2.54
CA ASN A 90 0.40 15.10 2.96
C ASN A 90 -0.62 14.75 1.86
N SER A 91 -0.27 13.78 1.03
CA SER A 91 -1.11 13.32 -0.08
C SER A 91 -2.05 12.20 0.33
N THR A 92 -3.06 11.94 -0.49
CA THR A 92 -4.07 10.92 -0.20
C THR A 92 -4.25 9.97 -1.38
N LEU A 93 -4.28 8.67 -1.07
CA LEU A 93 -4.70 7.60 -1.99
C LEU A 93 -6.03 7.02 -1.50
N ASN A 94 -7.02 6.99 -2.35
CA ASN A 94 -8.23 6.17 -2.20
C ASN A 94 -8.17 5.05 -3.24
N ALA A 95 -8.10 3.78 -2.81
CA ALA A 95 -8.13 2.62 -3.72
C ALA A 95 -9.35 1.75 -3.40
N ILE A 96 -10.28 1.67 -4.34
CA ILE A 96 -11.55 0.97 -4.17
C ILE A 96 -11.71 -0.08 -5.27
N ASN A 97 -12.05 -1.31 -4.89
CA ASN A 97 -12.20 -2.45 -5.80
C ASN A 97 -10.97 -2.69 -6.67
N CYS A 98 -9.78 -2.35 -6.20
CA CYS A 98 -8.54 -2.51 -6.93
C CYS A 98 -7.89 -3.88 -6.67
N GLN A 99 -7.01 -4.27 -7.59
CA GLN A 99 -6.11 -5.39 -7.40
C GLN A 99 -4.67 -4.92 -7.58
N PHE A 100 -3.82 -5.25 -6.62
CA PHE A 100 -2.38 -5.06 -6.69
C PHE A 100 -1.75 -6.43 -6.69
N SER A 101 -1.14 -6.84 -7.81
CA SER A 101 -0.63 -8.21 -7.95
C SER A 101 0.76 -8.28 -8.54
N ASN A 102 1.53 -9.28 -8.10
CA ASN A 102 2.86 -9.59 -8.63
C ASN A 102 3.84 -8.42 -8.67
N ASN A 103 3.62 -7.40 -7.84
CA ASN A 103 4.53 -6.27 -7.76
C ASN A 103 5.69 -6.63 -6.84
N TYR A 104 6.89 -6.22 -7.22
CA TYR A 104 8.11 -6.67 -6.55
C TYR A 104 9.10 -5.52 -6.36
N GLU A 105 9.45 -5.20 -5.13
CA GLU A 105 10.57 -4.33 -4.80
C GLU A 105 11.82 -5.17 -4.49
N PRO A 106 12.93 -5.03 -5.24
CA PRO A 106 14.12 -5.86 -5.07
C PRO A 106 14.77 -5.70 -3.69
N LEU A 107 15.38 -6.78 -3.19
CA LEU A 107 16.20 -6.80 -1.95
C LEU A 107 17.37 -5.79 -1.96
N SER A 108 17.81 -5.35 -3.13
CA SER A 108 18.89 -4.40 -3.29
C SER A 108 18.50 -2.94 -3.05
N SER A 109 17.21 -2.66 -2.84
CA SER A 109 16.78 -1.30 -2.54
C SER A 109 17.32 -0.91 -1.16
N LYS A 110 18.15 0.14 -1.11
CA LYS A 110 18.65 0.73 0.14
C LYS A 110 17.54 1.48 0.92
N VAL A 111 16.31 1.23 0.58
CA VAL A 111 15.15 1.90 1.15
C VAL A 111 14.65 1.08 2.35
N ASN A 112 14.75 1.63 3.54
CA ASN A 112 14.40 0.94 4.77
C ASN A 112 12.90 0.70 5.00
N ASN A 113 12.03 1.30 4.20
CA ASN A 113 10.57 1.20 4.38
C ASN A 113 9.92 1.07 3.00
N GLY A 114 9.96 -0.12 2.43
CA GLY A 114 9.38 -0.41 1.13
C GLY A 114 8.05 -1.13 1.23
N GLY A 115 7.36 -1.21 0.13
CA GLY A 115 6.09 -1.89 -0.08
C GLY A 115 5.57 -1.47 -1.44
N VAL A 116 4.64 -2.22 -1.99
CA VAL A 116 4.04 -1.86 -3.30
C VAL A 116 3.33 -0.51 -3.23
N ILE A 117 2.65 -0.26 -2.11
CA ILE A 117 2.15 1.08 -1.75
C ILE A 117 2.95 1.57 -0.55
N ARG A 118 3.66 2.66 -0.73
CA ARG A 118 4.45 3.31 0.31
C ARG A 118 3.79 4.62 0.74
N VAL A 119 3.49 4.74 2.02
CA VAL A 119 2.80 5.89 2.62
C VAL A 119 3.74 6.58 3.58
N SER A 120 4.12 7.82 3.29
CA SER A 120 5.05 8.63 4.09
C SER A 120 4.46 10.00 4.40
N GLY A 121 4.10 10.26 5.66
CA GLY A 121 3.45 11.53 6.03
C GLY A 121 2.24 11.83 5.15
N SER A 122 1.39 10.84 4.91
CA SER A 122 0.32 10.85 3.91
C SER A 122 -0.75 9.83 4.29
N ASN A 123 -1.85 9.78 3.54
CA ASN A 123 -2.98 8.94 3.86
C ASN A 123 -3.24 7.89 2.78
N ALA A 124 -3.58 6.66 3.18
CA ALA A 124 -4.04 5.61 2.27
C ALA A 124 -5.32 4.96 2.81
N PHE A 125 -6.37 5.00 2.01
CA PHE A 125 -7.66 4.40 2.26
C PHE A 125 -7.90 3.28 1.23
N LEU A 126 -7.83 2.04 1.70
CA LEU A 126 -7.90 0.84 0.87
C LEU A 126 -9.18 0.10 1.19
N LYS A 127 -10.04 -0.08 0.21
CA LYS A 127 -11.35 -0.70 0.40
C LYS A 127 -11.68 -1.72 -0.69
N ASN A 128 -12.27 -2.85 -0.28
CA ASN A 128 -12.74 -3.91 -1.19
C ASN A 128 -11.65 -4.36 -2.19
N SER A 129 -10.40 -4.37 -1.79
CA SER A 129 -9.26 -4.54 -2.70
C SER A 129 -8.46 -5.82 -2.40
N LEU A 130 -7.83 -6.36 -3.43
CA LEU A 130 -7.00 -7.55 -3.36
C LEU A 130 -5.52 -7.19 -3.52
N PHE A 131 -4.70 -7.68 -2.60
CA PHE A 131 -3.25 -7.62 -2.65
C PHE A 131 -2.70 -9.04 -2.74
N LEU A 132 -2.21 -9.42 -3.92
CA LEU A 132 -1.86 -10.79 -4.24
C LEU A 132 -0.41 -10.91 -4.71
N LYS A 133 0.38 -11.76 -4.04
CA LYS A 133 1.76 -12.09 -4.45
C LYS A 133 2.64 -10.86 -4.64
N ASN A 134 2.48 -9.86 -3.81
CA ASN A 134 3.38 -8.71 -3.80
C ASN A 134 4.57 -9.00 -2.90
N ARG A 135 5.73 -8.48 -3.27
CA ARG A 135 6.96 -8.74 -2.52
C ARG A 135 7.77 -7.46 -2.29
N CYS A 136 8.28 -7.32 -1.08
CA CYS A 136 9.18 -6.24 -0.71
C CYS A 136 10.39 -6.77 0.05
N GLY A 137 11.58 -6.47 -0.44
CA GLY A 137 12.85 -6.82 0.21
C GLY A 137 13.41 -5.79 1.19
N ALA A 138 12.72 -4.67 1.42
CA ALA A 138 13.20 -3.62 2.32
C ALA A 138 13.06 -4.00 3.80
N SER A 139 14.06 -3.71 4.62
CA SER A 139 14.25 -4.22 5.99
C SER A 139 13.06 -4.03 6.95
N TYR A 140 12.21 -3.03 6.75
CA TYR A 140 11.03 -2.77 7.59
C TYR A 140 9.75 -2.62 6.76
N GLY A 141 9.77 -3.13 5.52
CA GLY A 141 8.66 -3.04 4.60
C GLY A 141 7.64 -4.15 4.75
N GLY A 142 6.40 -3.85 4.46
CA GLY A 142 5.36 -4.85 4.21
C GLY A 142 5.38 -5.26 2.74
N GLY A 143 5.12 -6.54 2.44
CA GLY A 143 5.10 -7.02 1.06
C GLY A 143 4.16 -6.24 0.15
N ALA A 144 3.01 -5.81 0.67
CA ALA A 144 2.03 -5.02 -0.08
C ALA A 144 2.03 -3.53 0.33
N VAL A 145 1.93 -3.22 1.60
CA VAL A 145 1.78 -1.84 2.08
C VAL A 145 2.80 -1.51 3.16
N CYS A 146 3.42 -0.35 3.07
CA CYS A 146 4.23 0.19 4.15
C CYS A 146 3.78 1.61 4.52
N ALA A 147 3.47 1.85 5.80
CA ALA A 147 3.11 3.15 6.32
C ALA A 147 4.13 3.60 7.39
N TYR A 148 4.59 4.85 7.30
CA TYR A 148 5.53 5.39 8.28
C TYR A 148 5.40 6.91 8.43
N GLY A 149 5.95 7.42 9.54
CA GLY A 149 5.80 8.83 9.89
C GLY A 149 4.36 9.18 10.25
N ASP A 150 3.99 10.44 10.08
CA ASP A 150 2.62 10.92 10.30
C ASP A 150 1.71 10.46 9.14
N SER A 151 1.37 9.18 9.15
CA SER A 151 0.54 8.58 8.10
C SER A 151 -0.79 8.08 8.66
N GLU A 152 -1.81 8.05 7.82
CA GLU A 152 -3.03 7.31 8.09
C GLU A 152 -3.16 6.13 7.12
N LEU A 153 -3.30 4.93 7.68
CA LEU A 153 -3.60 3.72 6.93
C LEU A 153 -4.95 3.17 7.38
N ARG A 154 -5.91 3.18 6.48
CA ARG A 154 -7.21 2.58 6.69
C ARG A 154 -7.45 1.47 5.67
N VAL A 155 -7.74 0.27 6.16
CA VAL A 155 -7.95 -0.94 5.36
C VAL A 155 -9.30 -1.53 5.74
N GLU A 156 -10.20 -1.65 4.78
CA GLU A 156 -11.54 -2.20 5.00
C GLU A 156 -11.92 -3.20 3.91
N ASN A 157 -12.42 -4.36 4.31
CA ASN A 157 -12.91 -5.41 3.40
C ASN A 157 -11.87 -5.81 2.34
N CYS A 158 -10.59 -5.86 2.71
CA CYS A 158 -9.51 -6.21 1.80
C CYS A 158 -9.01 -7.64 2.01
N SER A 159 -8.39 -8.20 0.97
CA SER A 159 -7.71 -9.48 1.04
C SER A 159 -6.23 -9.32 0.73
N PHE A 160 -5.39 -9.83 1.62
CA PHE A 160 -3.93 -9.89 1.45
C PHE A 160 -3.52 -11.35 1.38
N VAL A 161 -3.08 -11.79 0.20
CA VAL A 161 -2.84 -13.21 -0.06
C VAL A 161 -1.45 -13.41 -0.64
N GLU A 162 -0.69 -14.32 -0.05
CA GLU A 162 0.64 -14.73 -0.54
C GLU A 162 1.61 -13.54 -0.75
N ASN A 163 1.51 -12.50 0.08
CA ASN A 163 2.48 -11.40 0.02
C ASN A 163 3.72 -11.74 0.86
N GLU A 164 4.88 -11.24 0.46
CA GLU A 164 6.16 -11.51 1.10
C GLU A 164 6.88 -10.20 1.45
N GLY A 165 7.28 -10.04 2.70
CA GLY A 165 7.98 -8.87 3.18
C GLY A 165 9.13 -9.23 4.14
N ALA A 166 10.09 -8.34 4.31
CA ALA A 166 11.15 -8.54 5.30
C ALA A 166 10.60 -8.42 6.74
N ALA A 167 9.65 -7.50 6.95
CA ALA A 167 8.94 -7.37 8.21
C ALA A 167 7.47 -6.99 7.93
N GLY A 168 6.56 -7.89 8.23
CA GLY A 168 5.18 -7.83 7.77
C GLY A 168 5.00 -8.40 6.37
N GLY A 169 4.58 -9.67 6.26
CA GLY A 169 4.40 -10.29 4.96
C GLY A 169 3.46 -9.49 4.06
N ALA A 170 2.41 -8.90 4.61
CA ALA A 170 1.49 -8.01 3.90
C ALA A 170 1.68 -6.53 4.25
N ILE A 171 1.62 -6.17 5.52
CA ILE A 171 1.63 -4.77 5.97
C ILE A 171 2.77 -4.53 6.96
N GLY A 172 3.59 -3.52 6.68
CA GLY A 172 4.58 -2.98 7.61
C GLY A 172 4.19 -1.57 8.08
N VAL A 173 4.23 -1.33 9.39
CA VAL A 173 4.01 -0.01 9.97
C VAL A 173 5.19 0.39 10.83
N ASN A 174 5.76 1.56 10.54
CA ASN A 174 6.95 2.02 11.22
C ASN A 174 6.77 3.44 11.77
N ALA A 175 6.49 3.52 13.06
CA ALA A 175 6.40 4.80 13.78
C ALA A 175 7.81 5.30 14.13
N THR A 176 8.50 5.94 13.20
CA THR A 176 9.86 6.46 13.38
C THR A 176 9.90 7.96 13.60
N ALA A 177 8.83 8.67 13.34
CA ALA A 177 8.78 10.12 13.51
C ALA A 177 8.58 10.51 14.97
N LYS A 178 9.12 11.67 15.33
CA LYS A 178 9.01 12.21 16.68
C LYS A 178 7.59 12.58 17.09
N ASN A 179 6.65 12.72 16.19
CA ASN A 179 5.21 12.95 16.40
C ASN A 179 4.57 13.45 15.09
N PRO A 180 3.33 13.09 14.79
CA PRO A 180 2.50 12.05 15.39
C PRO A 180 2.83 10.64 14.89
N SER A 181 2.34 9.63 15.60
CA SER A 181 2.42 8.23 15.19
C SER A 181 1.51 7.93 14.01
N PRO A 182 1.80 6.93 13.19
CA PRO A 182 0.86 6.47 12.17
C PRO A 182 -0.49 6.11 12.80
N ARG A 183 -1.57 6.54 12.20
CA ARG A 183 -2.91 6.09 12.57
C ARG A 183 -3.25 4.87 11.73
N VAL A 184 -3.55 3.75 12.37
CA VAL A 184 -3.81 2.47 11.69
C VAL A 184 -5.16 1.92 12.09
N TYR A 185 -6.01 1.69 11.11
CA TYR A 185 -7.30 1.02 11.26
C TYR A 185 -7.45 -0.05 10.19
N ILE A 186 -7.62 -1.31 10.62
CA ILE A 186 -7.79 -2.45 9.73
C ILE A 186 -9.05 -3.21 10.17
N ALA A 187 -10.00 -3.37 9.26
CA ALA A 187 -11.27 -4.00 9.58
C ALA A 187 -11.75 -4.95 8.49
N ASN A 188 -12.46 -6.01 8.91
CA ASN A 188 -13.18 -6.94 8.04
C ASN A 188 -12.30 -7.50 6.90
N SER A 189 -11.02 -7.74 7.18
CA SER A 189 -10.03 -8.07 6.16
C SER A 189 -9.43 -9.45 6.40
N THR A 190 -8.99 -10.10 5.32
CA THR A 190 -8.38 -11.42 5.36
C THR A 190 -6.91 -11.33 5.02
N PHE A 191 -6.09 -12.00 5.82
CA PHE A 191 -4.66 -12.18 5.63
C PHE A 191 -4.35 -13.67 5.52
N ALA A 192 -4.01 -14.13 4.32
CA ALA A 192 -3.81 -15.55 4.06
C ALA A 192 -2.43 -15.83 3.44
N ASN A 193 -1.69 -16.77 4.02
CA ASN A 193 -0.42 -17.28 3.50
C ASN A 193 0.63 -16.18 3.23
N ASN A 194 0.61 -15.10 4.00
CA ASN A 194 1.63 -14.07 3.87
C ASN A 194 2.88 -14.50 4.65
N ILE A 195 4.06 -14.14 4.16
CA ILE A 195 5.34 -14.56 4.70
C ILE A 195 6.20 -13.35 5.03
N ALA A 196 6.75 -13.34 6.25
CA ALA A 196 7.78 -12.38 6.64
C ALA A 196 9.08 -13.12 6.97
N ASP A 197 10.21 -12.59 6.49
CA ASP A 197 11.53 -13.15 6.79
C ASP A 197 11.85 -13.10 8.29
N ASP A 198 11.47 -11.99 8.97
CA ASP A 198 11.76 -11.76 10.40
C ASP A 198 10.49 -11.75 11.27
N ARG A 199 9.57 -10.81 11.08
CA ARG A 199 8.51 -10.54 12.06
C ARG A 199 7.14 -10.31 11.43
N GLY A 200 6.10 -10.80 12.13
CA GLY A 200 4.71 -10.57 11.75
C GLY A 200 4.38 -11.13 10.37
N GLY A 201 4.12 -12.43 10.27
CA GLY A 201 3.88 -13.09 8.99
C GLY A 201 2.85 -12.41 8.11
N ALA A 202 1.83 -11.76 8.68
CA ALA A 202 0.94 -10.88 7.94
C ALA A 202 1.25 -9.40 8.21
N ILE A 203 1.27 -8.99 9.48
CA ILE A 203 1.38 -7.57 9.86
C ILE A 203 2.51 -7.37 10.86
N TYR A 204 3.37 -6.42 10.59
CA TYR A 204 4.37 -5.93 11.53
C TYR A 204 4.14 -4.46 11.84
N MET A 205 4.16 -4.11 13.12
CA MET A 205 4.06 -2.74 13.60
C MET A 205 5.16 -2.47 14.60
N GLN A 206 5.91 -1.38 14.40
CA GLN A 206 6.94 -0.99 15.35
C GLN A 206 6.91 0.50 15.67
N THR A 207 7.39 0.80 16.89
CA THR A 207 7.78 2.14 17.29
C THR A 207 9.29 2.16 17.50
N ALA A 208 10.05 2.76 16.60
CA ALA A 208 11.52 2.79 16.69
C ALA A 208 12.06 3.95 17.53
N THR A 209 11.25 4.98 17.76
CA THR A 209 11.56 6.14 18.62
C THR A 209 10.42 6.33 19.60
N ALA A 210 10.70 7.01 20.72
CA ALA A 210 9.66 7.38 21.66
C ALA A 210 8.57 8.21 20.96
N VAL A 211 7.41 7.62 20.80
CA VAL A 211 6.15 8.28 20.45
C VAL A 211 5.27 8.21 21.69
N ASP A 212 4.43 9.20 21.90
CA ASP A 212 3.67 9.27 23.15
C ASP A 212 2.72 8.06 23.28
N VAL A 213 1.91 7.82 22.27
CA VAL A 213 1.00 6.66 22.21
C VAL A 213 0.89 6.17 20.77
N PHE A 214 0.91 4.84 20.61
CA PHE A 214 0.59 4.21 19.32
C PHE A 214 -0.57 3.22 19.53
N SER A 215 -1.73 3.51 18.98
CA SER A 215 -2.98 2.80 19.23
C SER A 215 -3.60 2.26 17.92
N PRO A 216 -2.98 1.24 17.30
CA PRO A 216 -3.56 0.62 16.11
C PRO A 216 -4.82 -0.17 16.45
N VAL A 217 -5.79 -0.18 15.54
CA VAL A 217 -7.05 -0.90 15.68
C VAL A 217 -7.16 -1.96 14.59
N ILE A 218 -7.33 -3.23 15.00
CA ILE A 218 -7.57 -4.37 14.10
C ILE A 218 -8.82 -5.11 14.57
N VAL A 219 -9.86 -5.10 13.76
CA VAL A 219 -11.16 -5.67 14.14
C VAL A 219 -11.74 -6.56 13.04
N ASN A 220 -12.40 -7.66 13.44
CA ASN A 220 -13.09 -8.58 12.54
C ASN A 220 -12.20 -9.08 11.38
N CYS A 221 -10.94 -9.35 11.63
CA CYS A 221 -10.00 -9.82 10.63
C CYS A 221 -9.73 -11.32 10.78
N THR A 222 -9.43 -11.97 9.65
CA THR A 222 -9.06 -13.38 9.60
C THR A 222 -7.60 -13.53 9.21
N PHE A 223 -6.85 -14.33 9.99
CA PHE A 223 -5.45 -14.62 9.75
C PHE A 223 -5.27 -16.12 9.60
N VAL A 224 -4.86 -16.60 8.43
CA VAL A 224 -4.68 -18.02 8.15
C VAL A 224 -3.38 -18.30 7.40
N GLY A 225 -2.62 -19.29 7.85
CA GLY A 225 -1.41 -19.75 7.17
C GLY A 225 -0.28 -18.72 7.04
N ASN A 226 -0.31 -17.61 7.79
CA ASN A 226 0.76 -16.63 7.73
C ASN A 226 1.99 -17.11 8.50
N LEU A 227 3.19 -16.83 7.99
CA LEU A 227 4.46 -17.29 8.53
C LEU A 227 5.42 -16.13 8.79
N GLY A 228 5.95 -16.07 10.01
CA GLY A 228 7.00 -15.15 10.41
C GLY A 228 7.77 -15.71 11.58
N SER A 229 9.07 -15.45 11.69
CA SER A 229 9.92 -15.97 12.75
C SER A 229 9.52 -15.48 14.14
N ASN A 230 9.01 -14.25 14.21
CA ASN A 230 8.49 -13.64 15.44
C ASN A 230 7.06 -13.16 15.20
N GLY A 231 6.07 -13.96 15.64
CA GLY A 231 4.65 -13.71 15.41
C GLY A 231 4.17 -14.17 14.04
N GLY A 232 3.60 -15.38 13.94
CA GLY A 232 3.14 -15.94 12.66
C GLY A 232 2.15 -15.06 11.91
N ALA A 233 1.18 -14.44 12.61
CA ALA A 233 0.23 -13.53 12.00
C ALA A 233 0.62 -12.06 12.22
N LEU A 234 0.77 -11.65 13.47
CA LEU A 234 0.96 -10.27 13.89
C LEU A 234 2.15 -10.16 14.82
N CYS A 235 3.00 -9.15 14.62
CA CYS A 235 4.01 -8.74 15.57
C CYS A 235 3.90 -7.24 15.83
N VAL A 236 3.75 -6.88 17.11
CA VAL A 236 3.77 -5.50 17.58
C VAL A 236 4.99 -5.32 18.47
N TRP A 237 5.88 -4.41 18.11
CA TRP A 237 7.13 -4.22 18.81
C TRP A 237 7.35 -2.75 19.18
N SER A 238 7.75 -2.52 20.43
CA SER A 238 8.05 -1.17 20.92
C SER A 238 9.46 -1.08 21.46
N LYS A 239 10.15 0.00 21.16
CA LYS A 239 11.42 0.36 21.75
C LYS A 239 11.18 1.17 23.03
N ALA A 240 11.23 0.47 24.16
CA ALA A 240 11.39 0.88 25.54
C ALA A 240 10.50 1.97 26.18
N THR A 241 10.10 3.04 25.54
CA THR A 241 9.42 4.18 26.20
C THR A 241 8.08 4.58 25.59
N THR A 242 7.63 3.86 24.57
CA THR A 242 6.35 4.14 23.91
C THR A 242 5.22 3.38 24.59
N THR A 243 4.14 4.06 24.87
CA THR A 243 2.90 3.40 25.27
C THR A 243 2.24 2.80 24.03
N MET A 244 2.06 1.48 24.03
CA MET A 244 1.38 0.74 22.98
C MET A 244 0.00 0.35 23.48
N GLU A 245 -1.04 0.81 22.82
CA GLU A 245 -2.45 0.52 23.19
C GLU A 245 -3.20 -0.09 21.99
N PRO A 246 -2.75 -1.25 21.48
CA PRO A 246 -3.42 -1.86 20.34
C PRO A 246 -4.79 -2.41 20.72
N THR A 247 -5.76 -2.20 19.86
CA THR A 247 -7.11 -2.78 20.00
C THR A 247 -7.28 -3.93 19.01
N PHE A 248 -7.46 -5.14 19.53
CA PHE A 248 -7.70 -6.36 18.74
C PHE A 248 -9.04 -6.97 19.14
N VAL A 249 -10.04 -6.92 18.26
CA VAL A 249 -11.40 -7.40 18.55
C VAL A 249 -11.88 -8.33 17.46
N ASN A 250 -12.47 -9.47 17.84
CA ASN A 250 -13.08 -10.45 16.95
C ASN A 250 -12.16 -10.89 15.78
N ASN A 251 -10.90 -11.12 16.04
CA ASN A 251 -9.96 -11.63 15.03
C ASN A 251 -9.83 -13.15 15.16
N LEU A 252 -9.74 -13.84 14.01
CA LEU A 252 -9.61 -15.30 13.90
C LEU A 252 -8.25 -15.70 13.33
#